data_fd05c927d1b728a4d75fcecf5828c7f1
#
_entry.id   fd05c927d1b728a4d75fcecf5828c7f1
#
_cell.length_a   1.000
_cell.length_b   1.000
_cell.length_c   1.000
_cell.angle_alpha   90.00
_cell.angle_beta   90.00
_cell.angle_gamma   90.00
#
_symmetry.space_group_name_H-M   'P 1'
#
loop_
_entity.id
_entity.type
_entity.pdbx_description
1 polymer ?
#
loop_
_entity_poly.entity_id
_entity_poly.type
_entity_poly.pdbx_seq_one_letter_code
_entity_poly.pdbx_strand_id
1 'polypeptide(L)'
;MTTATCHHQKSYRFCIEPDAAIATLECALAIVRRLGIELRSLRSTGSARGMEVQIRLAAEDEDALTLCRMRLHNVVGILSIREMPSLAALRLAPAQAAPELEPARLRA
;
A
#
# COMPACT_ATOMS: atom_id res chain seq x y z
N MET A 1 -12.73 20.21 -9.17
CA MET A 1 -12.40 20.01 -8.89
C MET A 1 -11.90 19.89 -7.99
N THR A 2 -11.81 19.87 -7.44
CA THR A 2 -11.43 19.90 -6.56
C THR A 2 -10.77 18.95 -6.02
N THR A 3 -10.28 18.40 -6.38
CA THR A 3 -9.52 17.42 -6.06
C THR A 3 -8.49 17.77 -5.15
N ALA A 4 -8.19 18.87 -5.03
CA ALA A 4 -7.16 19.26 -4.19
C ALA A 4 -7.36 18.99 -2.77
N THR A 5 -8.45 18.49 -2.41
CA THR A 5 -8.72 18.30 -1.03
C THR A 5 -8.11 17.08 -0.41
N CYS A 6 -7.46 16.25 -1.15
CA CYS A 6 -6.87 15.08 -0.54
C CYS A 6 -5.54 15.44 0.07
N HIS A 7 -5.52 15.66 1.36
CA HIS A 7 -4.33 16.09 2.04
C HIS A 7 -3.48 14.98 2.60
N HIS A 8 -4.01 13.80 2.75
CA HIS A 8 -3.27 12.71 3.35
C HIS A 8 -3.03 11.61 2.32
N GLN A 9 -1.83 11.09 2.29
CA GLN A 9 -1.52 10.01 1.37
C GLN A 9 -0.78 8.92 2.12
N LYS A 10 -1.06 7.68 1.80
CA LYS A 10 -0.34 6.57 2.37
C LYS A 10 -0.19 5.49 1.33
N SER A 11 0.89 4.74 1.43
CA SER A 11 1.16 3.64 0.53
C SER A 11 1.21 2.36 1.33
N TYR A 12 0.60 1.31 0.78
CA TYR A 12 0.58 0.03 1.46
C TYR A 12 1.05 -1.06 0.50
N ARG A 13 1.63 -2.11 1.08
CA ARG A 13 2.10 -3.22 0.30
C ARG A 13 1.55 -4.48 0.92
N PHE A 14 1.04 -5.35 0.13
CA PHE A 14 0.50 -6.61 0.65
C PHE A 14 0.63 -7.71 -0.40
N CYS A 15 0.52 -8.93 0.06
CA CYS A 15 0.59 -10.09 -0.83
C CYS A 15 -0.77 -10.74 -0.86
N ILE A 16 -1.13 -11.27 -2.01
CA ILE A 16 -2.38 -11.97 -2.18
C ILE A 16 -2.07 -13.40 -2.56
N GLU A 17 -2.81 -14.33 -2.00
CA GLU A 17 -2.64 -15.72 -2.30
C GLU A 17 -2.86 -15.99 -3.76
N PRO A 18 -2.10 -16.87 -4.36
CA PRO A 18 -2.17 -17.09 -5.81
C PRO A 18 -3.53 -17.52 -6.31
N ASP A 19 -4.19 -18.37 -5.58
CA ASP A 19 -5.45 -18.90 -6.06
C ASP A 19 -6.59 -17.92 -6.04
N ALA A 20 -6.49 -16.89 -5.26
CA ALA A 20 -7.59 -15.97 -5.12
C ALA A 20 -7.24 -14.53 -5.53
N ALA A 21 -6.22 -14.40 -6.36
CA ALA A 21 -5.71 -13.06 -6.64
C ALA A 21 -6.75 -12.09 -7.16
N ILE A 22 -7.51 -12.48 -8.15
CA ILE A 22 -8.47 -11.56 -8.74
C ILE A 22 -9.58 -11.22 -7.76
N ALA A 23 -10.14 -12.23 -7.13
CA ALA A 23 -11.26 -11.98 -6.21
C ALA A 23 -10.81 -11.12 -5.03
N THR A 24 -9.62 -11.38 -4.51
CA THR A 24 -9.12 -10.63 -3.39
C THR A 24 -8.84 -9.18 -3.80
N LEU A 25 -8.29 -8.98 -4.99
CA LEU A 25 -8.01 -7.65 -5.46
C LEU A 25 -9.31 -6.88 -5.66
N GLU A 26 -10.35 -7.54 -6.16
CA GLU A 26 -11.63 -6.88 -6.32
C GLU A 26 -12.19 -6.46 -4.98
N CYS A 27 -12.06 -7.29 -3.96
CA CYS A 27 -12.54 -6.94 -2.64
C CYS A 27 -11.76 -5.76 -2.08
N ALA A 28 -10.46 -5.74 -2.29
CA ALA A 28 -9.64 -4.65 -1.81
C ALA A 28 -10.04 -3.34 -2.46
N LEU A 29 -10.24 -3.36 -3.77
CA LEU A 29 -10.61 -2.14 -4.47
C LEU A 29 -12.02 -1.68 -4.10
N ALA A 30 -12.90 -2.62 -3.80
CA ALA A 30 -14.24 -2.25 -3.36
C ALA A 30 -14.19 -1.53 -2.02
N ILE A 31 -13.30 -1.93 -1.13
CA ILE A 31 -13.15 -1.26 0.14
C ILE A 31 -12.69 0.18 -0.07
N VAL A 32 -11.72 0.37 -0.94
CA VAL A 32 -11.21 1.69 -1.23
C VAL A 32 -12.34 2.56 -1.79
N ARG A 33 -13.12 2.00 -2.70
CA ARG A 33 -14.21 2.73 -3.30
C ARG A 33 -15.30 3.10 -2.29
N ARG A 34 -15.66 2.16 -1.42
CA ARG A 34 -16.71 2.43 -0.47
C ARG A 34 -16.35 3.48 0.56
N LEU A 35 -15.08 3.59 0.87
CA LEU A 35 -14.64 4.58 1.83
C LEU A 35 -14.39 5.94 1.19
N GLY A 36 -14.59 6.04 -0.10
CA GLY A 36 -14.40 7.31 -0.77
C GLY A 36 -12.96 7.75 -0.90
N ILE A 37 -12.04 6.79 -0.86
CA ILE A 37 -10.63 7.08 -0.91
C ILE A 37 -10.18 7.12 -2.36
N GLU A 38 -9.27 8.01 -2.67
CA GLU A 38 -8.78 8.12 -4.02
C GLU A 38 -7.62 7.18 -4.25
N LEU A 39 -7.66 6.40 -5.31
CA LEU A 39 -6.56 5.50 -5.65
C LEU A 39 -5.60 6.26 -6.54
N ARG A 40 -4.39 6.49 -6.05
CA ARG A 40 -3.40 7.23 -6.79
C ARG A 40 -2.54 6.34 -7.65
N SER A 41 -2.22 5.17 -7.19
CA SER A 41 -1.48 4.23 -8.02
C SER A 41 -1.68 2.82 -7.53
N LEU A 42 -1.52 1.88 -8.43
CA LEU A 42 -1.64 0.47 -8.12
C LEU A 42 -0.61 -0.26 -8.95
N ARG A 43 0.20 -1.07 -8.30
CA ARG A 43 1.17 -1.89 -9.00
C ARG A 43 1.06 -3.29 -8.49
N SER A 44 1.16 -4.25 -9.36
CA SER A 44 1.11 -5.63 -8.93
C SER A 44 2.15 -6.43 -9.68
N THR A 45 2.72 -7.39 -9.01
CA THR A 45 3.74 -8.24 -9.58
C THR A 45 3.49 -9.67 -9.14
N GLY A 46 3.42 -10.58 -10.09
CA GLY A 46 3.23 -11.98 -9.76
C GLY A 46 4.53 -12.58 -9.25
N SER A 47 4.43 -13.53 -8.36
CA SER A 47 5.58 -14.23 -7.86
C SER A 47 5.18 -15.66 -7.52
N ALA A 48 6.13 -16.47 -7.16
CA ALA A 48 5.85 -17.84 -6.80
C ALA A 48 4.94 -17.92 -5.58
N ARG A 49 4.98 -16.92 -4.73
CA ARG A 49 4.17 -16.93 -3.56
C ARG A 49 2.81 -16.32 -3.75
N GLY A 50 2.53 -15.77 -4.90
CA GLY A 50 1.28 -15.12 -5.15
C GLY A 50 1.51 -13.80 -5.84
N MET A 51 0.66 -12.82 -5.57
CA MET A 51 0.79 -11.53 -6.21
C MET A 51 1.09 -10.48 -5.17
N GLU A 52 2.13 -9.70 -5.41
CA GLU A 52 2.47 -8.64 -4.52
C GLU A 52 1.86 -7.37 -5.05
N VAL A 53 1.17 -6.61 -4.22
CA VAL A 53 0.45 -5.43 -4.63
C VAL A 53 0.93 -4.23 -3.82
N GLN A 54 1.15 -3.13 -4.51
CA GLN A 54 1.47 -1.88 -3.85
C GLN A 54 0.43 -0.88 -4.27
N ILE A 55 -0.21 -0.22 -3.32
CA ILE A 55 -1.21 0.79 -3.64
C ILE A 55 -0.87 2.08 -2.94
N ARG A 56 -1.19 3.17 -3.58
CA ARG A 56 -1.02 4.48 -2.98
C ARG A 56 -2.38 5.12 -2.95
N LEU A 57 -2.80 5.55 -1.79
CA LEU A 57 -4.14 6.06 -1.56
C LEU A 57 -4.09 7.48 -1.01
N ALA A 58 -5.10 8.25 -1.28
CA ALA A 58 -5.20 9.61 -0.77
C ALA A 58 -6.61 9.85 -0.24
N ALA A 59 -6.71 10.61 0.81
CA ALA A 59 -8.01 10.93 1.41
C ALA A 59 -7.94 12.26 2.14
N GLU A 60 -9.09 12.85 2.38
CA GLU A 60 -9.15 14.09 3.08
C GLU A 60 -8.90 13.86 4.56
N ASP A 61 -9.21 12.68 5.04
CA ASP A 61 -9.16 12.37 6.45
C ASP A 61 -8.23 11.20 6.66
N GLU A 62 -7.25 11.35 7.51
CA GLU A 62 -6.33 10.27 7.77
C GLU A 62 -7.03 9.06 8.37
N ASP A 63 -8.09 9.27 9.10
CA ASP A 63 -8.82 8.15 9.70
C ASP A 63 -9.38 7.24 8.62
N ALA A 64 -9.75 7.77 7.48
CA ALA A 64 -10.26 6.96 6.40
C ALA A 64 -9.18 6.01 5.90
N LEU A 65 -7.94 6.49 5.84
CA LEU A 65 -6.85 5.64 5.38
C LEU A 65 -6.55 4.55 6.41
N THR A 66 -6.62 4.88 7.69
CA THR A 66 -6.39 3.90 8.73
C THR A 66 -7.48 2.83 8.70
N LEU A 67 -8.72 3.25 8.54
CA LEU A 67 -9.82 2.32 8.48
C LEU A 67 -9.69 1.41 7.26
N CYS A 68 -9.24 1.97 6.15
CA CYS A 68 -9.06 1.18 4.95
C CYS A 68 -8.01 0.10 5.19
N ARG A 69 -6.89 0.45 5.82
CA ARG A 69 -5.87 -0.54 6.09
C ARG A 69 -6.38 -1.63 7.00
N MET A 70 -7.18 -1.26 7.99
CA MET A 70 -7.72 -2.25 8.90
C MET A 70 -8.67 -3.20 8.18
N ARG A 71 -9.48 -2.67 7.29
CA ARG A 71 -10.39 -3.52 6.57
C ARG A 71 -9.67 -4.40 5.57
N LEU A 72 -8.62 -3.88 4.95
CA LEU A 72 -7.84 -4.69 4.03
C LEU A 72 -7.17 -5.84 4.76
N HIS A 73 -6.75 -5.60 5.99
CA HIS A 73 -6.10 -6.64 6.76
C HIS A 73 -7.04 -7.82 6.99
N ASN A 74 -8.33 -7.59 6.99
CA ASN A 74 -9.31 -8.64 7.24
C ASN A 74 -9.85 -9.31 5.98
N VAL A 75 -9.36 -8.92 4.81
CA VAL A 75 -9.83 -9.55 3.59
C VAL A 75 -9.19 -10.92 3.46
N VAL A 76 -10.01 -11.92 3.18
CA VAL A 76 -9.49 -13.26 3.01
C VAL A 76 -8.63 -13.29 1.75
N GLY A 77 -7.45 -13.80 1.84
CA GLY A 77 -6.53 -13.85 0.71
C GLY A 77 -5.40 -12.85 0.81
N ILE A 78 -5.55 -11.84 1.68
CA ILE A 78 -4.47 -10.89 1.89
C ILE A 78 -3.61 -11.46 3.02
N LEU A 79 -2.35 -11.73 2.70
CA LEU A 79 -1.48 -12.39 3.66
C LEU A 79 -0.82 -11.45 4.64
N SER A 80 -0.39 -10.33 4.21
CA SER A 80 0.20 -9.36 5.11
C SER A 80 0.09 -8.01 4.49
N ILE A 81 -0.01 -6.99 5.30
CA ILE A 81 -0.12 -5.65 4.78
C ILE A 81 0.73 -4.76 5.66
N ARG A 82 1.50 -3.90 5.04
CA ARG A 82 2.31 -2.97 5.79
C ARG A 82 2.31 -1.62 5.10
N GLU A 83 2.49 -0.59 5.88
CA GLU A 83 2.54 0.74 5.35
C GLU A 83 3.95 1.04 4.87
N MET A 84 4.06 1.64 3.69
CA MET A 84 5.35 1.99 3.14
C MET A 84 5.66 3.42 3.47
N PRO A 85 6.92 3.78 3.65
CA PRO A 85 7.25 5.17 3.93
C PRO A 85 7.00 6.02 2.70
N SER A 86 6.62 7.26 2.91
CA SER A 86 6.38 8.15 1.80
C SER A 86 7.71 8.71 1.32
N LEU A 87 7.70 9.27 0.13
CA LEU A 87 8.90 9.87 -0.37
C LEU A 87 9.33 11.02 0.50
N ALA A 88 8.39 11.74 1.04
CA ALA A 88 8.73 12.85 1.90
C ALA A 88 9.43 12.36 3.15
N ALA A 89 8.96 11.28 3.72
CA ALA A 89 9.57 10.74 4.91
C ALA A 89 10.96 10.23 4.61
N LEU A 90 11.15 9.64 3.45
CA LEU A 90 12.44 9.14 3.09
C LEU A 90 13.42 10.28 2.89
N ARG A 91 12.98 11.39 2.38
CA ARG A 91 13.85 12.50 2.21
C ARG A 91 14.24 13.11 3.52
N LEU A 92 13.38 13.06 4.49
CA LEU A 92 13.69 13.63 5.77
C LEU A 92 14.65 12.77 6.55
N ALA A 93 14.79 11.55 6.24
CA ALA A 93 15.67 10.66 6.95
C ALA A 93 16.63 9.92 6.06
N PRO A 94 17.32 10.60 5.24
CA PRO A 94 18.21 9.95 4.29
C PRO A 94 19.34 9.22 4.97
N ALA A 95 19.83 9.73 5.99
CA ALA A 95 20.95 9.12 6.63
C ALA A 95 20.67 7.74 7.09
N GLN A 96 19.48 7.51 7.51
CA GLN A 96 19.17 6.25 7.99
C GLN A 96 18.92 5.31 6.91
N ALA A 97 18.35 5.76 5.92
CA ALA A 97 17.99 4.90 4.83
C ALA A 97 19.18 4.43 4.09
N ALA A 98 20.05 5.26 3.83
CA ALA A 98 21.17 4.93 3.04
C ALA A 98 22.05 3.85 3.58
N PRO A 99 22.56 3.96 4.67
CA PRO A 99 23.47 2.97 5.15
C PRO A 99 22.92 1.61 5.21
N GLU A 100 21.78 1.47 5.62
CA GLU A 100 21.28 0.23 5.74
C GLU A 100 21.06 -0.44 4.52
N LEU A 101 20.62 0.20 3.61
CA LEU A 101 20.30 -0.43 2.41
C LEU A 101 21.46 -0.93 1.75
N GLU A 102 22.42 -0.23 1.62
CA GLU A 102 23.47 -0.58 0.91
C GLU A 102 24.20 -1.68 1.38
N PRO A 103 24.73 -1.65 2.43
CA PRO A 103 25.58 -2.70 2.80
C PRO A 103 24.88 -3.98 2.75
N ALA A 104 23.76 -3.99 3.12
CA ALA A 104 23.04 -5.15 3.16
C ALA A 104 23.04 -5.84 1.91
N ARG A 105 22.83 -5.23 0.88
CA ARG A 105 22.66 -5.89 -0.20
C ARG A 105 23.78 -6.13 -0.86
N LEU A 106 24.62 -5.39 -0.74
CA LEU A 106 25.69 -5.51 -1.45
C LEU A 106 26.26 -6.74 -1.38
N ARG A 107 26.38 -7.20 -0.44
CA ARG A 107 26.98 -8.26 -0.31
C ARG A 107 26.59 -9.22 -0.90
N ALA A 108 25.70 -9.14 -1.03
CA ALA A 108 25.31 -10.28 -1.52
C ALA A 108 26.00 -10.58 -2.67
#